data_4565eedbf90d8827f909dc1d8cf98e69
#
_entry.id   4565eedbf90d8827f909dc1d8cf98e69
#
_cell.length_a   1.000
_cell.length_b   1.000
_cell.length_c   1.000
_cell.angle_alpha   90.00
_cell.angle_beta   90.00
_cell.angle_gamma   90.00
#
_symmetry.space_group_name_H-M   'P 1'
#
loop_
_entity.id
_entity.type
_entity.pdbx_description
1 polymer ?
#
loop_
_entity_poly.entity_id
_entity_poly.type
_entity_poly.pdbx_seq_one_letter_code
_entity_poly.pdbx_strand_id
1 'polypeptide(L)'
;MSRPDLIIILTDEERAAPSYENHEIRAWRNEHLPARAWFADNGVSFERHYVASTACVPSRPSLLTGQYPEVHGVTQTDGLGKLHDDTRMRWLRPGEVPTIGNWFRAAGYDTHYDGKWHVSHADLMKNGKPVPTNSGDGHVFPEAVQAYLDADPLGEFGFSGWVGPEP
;
A
#
# COMPACT_ATOMS: atom_id res chain seq x y z
N MET A 1 27.67 -6.16 12.74
CA MET A 1 26.72 -5.07 13.03
C MET A 1 25.34 -5.65 12.79
N SER A 2 24.40 -5.45 13.72
CA SER A 2 23.01 -5.82 13.50
C SER A 2 22.44 -4.92 12.40
N ARG A 3 21.62 -5.48 11.51
CA ARG A 3 20.88 -4.69 10.51
C ARG A 3 19.75 -3.95 11.23
N PRO A 4 19.43 -2.71 10.85
CA PRO A 4 18.30 -2.01 11.42
C PRO A 4 16.98 -2.61 10.92
N ASP A 5 15.96 -2.57 11.76
CA ASP A 5 14.58 -2.78 11.33
C ASP A 5 14.09 -1.55 10.54
N LEU A 6 13.26 -1.79 9.53
CA LEU A 6 12.71 -0.76 8.65
C LEU A 6 11.18 -0.81 8.73
N ILE A 7 10.57 0.30 9.08
CA ILE A 7 9.11 0.46 9.12
C ILE A 7 8.72 1.54 8.12
N ILE A 8 7.86 1.18 7.17
CA ILE A 8 7.28 2.11 6.19
C ILE A 8 5.81 2.29 6.55
N ILE A 9 5.42 3.51 6.89
CA ILE A 9 4.03 3.88 7.17
C ILE A 9 3.55 4.74 6.01
N LEU A 10 2.53 4.26 5.31
CA LEU A 10 1.93 4.94 4.17
C LEU A 10 0.48 5.30 4.48
N THR A 11 0.20 6.59 4.55
CA THR A 11 -1.18 7.11 4.62
C THR A 11 -1.78 7.19 3.22
N ASP A 12 -3.06 6.84 3.09
CA ASP A 12 -3.77 6.95 1.82
C ASP A 12 -4.24 8.39 1.60
N GLU A 13 -4.13 8.90 0.36
CA GLU A 13 -4.60 10.22 -0.07
C GLU A 13 -4.04 11.43 0.71
N GLU A 14 -3.07 11.24 1.60
CA GLU A 14 -2.46 12.36 2.30
C GLU A 14 -1.54 13.14 1.35
N ARG A 15 -1.68 14.46 1.37
CA ARG A 15 -0.85 15.38 0.59
C ARG A 15 -0.18 16.42 1.48
N ALA A 16 0.88 17.02 0.99
CA ALA A 16 1.47 18.20 1.62
C ALA A 16 0.43 19.32 1.72
N ALA A 17 0.56 20.14 2.77
CA ALA A 17 -0.30 21.28 2.96
C ALA A 17 -0.20 22.24 1.76
N PRO A 18 -1.31 22.50 1.04
CA PRO A 18 -1.27 23.40 -0.10
C PRO A 18 -0.98 24.83 0.33
N SER A 19 -0.42 25.63 -0.57
CA SER A 19 -0.01 27.01 -0.30
C SER A 19 -1.16 27.93 0.14
N TYR A 20 -2.42 27.57 -0.19
CA TYR A 20 -3.60 28.32 0.19
C TYR A 20 -4.16 27.96 1.57
N GLU A 21 -3.60 26.96 2.25
CA GLU A 21 -3.99 26.71 3.66
C GLU A 21 -3.57 27.86 4.54
N ASN A 22 -4.54 28.35 5.31
CA ASN A 22 -4.30 29.42 6.26
C ASN A 22 -3.58 28.93 7.52
N HIS A 23 -3.17 29.88 8.36
CA HIS A 23 -2.46 29.60 9.60
C HIS A 23 -3.29 28.75 10.58
N GLU A 24 -4.60 28.95 10.65
CA GLU A 24 -5.48 28.25 11.60
C GLU A 24 -5.55 26.76 11.29
N ILE A 25 -5.68 26.39 9.99
CA ILE A 25 -5.71 24.99 9.56
C ILE A 25 -4.37 24.31 9.86
N ARG A 26 -3.26 25.00 9.63
CA ARG A 26 -1.92 24.47 9.94
C ARG A 26 -1.73 24.27 11.45
N ALA A 27 -2.16 25.22 12.27
CA ALA A 27 -2.10 25.10 13.72
C ALA A 27 -2.96 23.92 14.20
N TRP A 28 -4.17 23.77 13.67
CA TRP A 28 -5.05 22.65 13.97
C TRP A 28 -4.40 21.29 13.63
N ARG A 29 -3.77 21.16 12.47
CA ARG A 29 -3.05 19.92 12.09
C ARG A 29 -1.94 19.58 13.09
N ASN A 30 -1.16 20.56 13.48
CA ASN A 30 -0.06 20.33 14.42
C ASN A 30 -0.58 19.91 15.82
N GLU A 31 -1.70 20.46 16.23
CA GLU A 31 -2.33 20.12 17.51
C GLU A 31 -2.98 18.73 17.48
N HIS A 32 -3.66 18.37 16.38
CA HIS A 32 -4.47 17.16 16.31
C HIS A 32 -3.77 15.97 15.64
N LEU A 33 -2.58 16.18 15.05
CA LEU A 33 -1.76 15.14 14.45
C LEU A 33 -0.37 15.07 15.13
N PRO A 34 -0.31 14.75 16.42
CA PRO A 34 0.93 14.84 17.20
C PRO A 34 2.02 13.86 16.72
N ALA A 35 1.65 12.69 16.23
CA ALA A 35 2.60 11.74 15.67
C ALA A 35 3.32 12.31 14.44
N ARG A 36 2.59 13.00 13.56
CA ARG A 36 3.17 13.65 12.39
C ARG A 36 4.15 14.77 12.79
N ALA A 37 3.74 15.59 13.74
CA ALA A 37 4.61 16.64 14.29
C ALA A 37 5.90 16.03 14.88
N TRP A 38 5.77 14.96 15.65
CA TRP A 38 6.91 14.26 16.24
C TRP A 38 7.89 13.73 15.16
N PHE A 39 7.40 13.13 14.08
CA PHE A 39 8.26 12.68 12.98
C PHE A 39 8.96 13.84 12.27
N ALA A 40 8.26 14.96 12.07
CA ALA A 40 8.85 16.15 11.45
C ALA A 40 9.97 16.75 12.33
N ASP A 41 9.78 16.76 13.66
CA ASP A 41 10.74 17.34 14.61
C ASP A 41 11.95 16.41 14.87
N ASN A 42 11.79 15.09 14.71
CA ASN A 42 12.83 14.11 15.04
C ASN A 42 13.41 13.40 13.80
N GLY A 43 12.97 13.74 12.60
CA GLY A 43 13.38 13.13 11.35
C GLY A 43 13.81 14.14 10.30
N VAL A 44 13.76 13.71 9.05
CA VAL A 44 13.99 14.56 7.88
C VAL A 44 12.69 14.70 7.11
N SER A 45 12.22 15.92 6.93
CA SER A 45 11.04 16.23 6.14
C SER A 45 11.42 16.58 4.70
N PHE A 46 10.83 15.86 3.73
CA PHE A 46 11.03 16.12 2.31
C PHE A 46 9.86 16.94 1.76
N GLU A 47 10.01 18.25 1.70
CA GLU A 47 8.93 19.17 1.27
C GLU A 47 8.62 19.11 -0.23
N ARG A 48 9.53 18.56 -1.03
CA ARG A 48 9.40 18.46 -2.50
C ARG A 48 9.51 17.03 -2.98
N HIS A 49 8.74 16.15 -2.35
CA HIS A 49 8.58 14.77 -2.78
C HIS A 49 7.36 14.67 -3.68
N TYR A 50 7.53 14.15 -4.89
CA TYR A 50 6.48 14.04 -5.90
C TYR A 50 6.18 12.58 -6.18
N VAL A 51 4.89 12.25 -6.27
CA VAL A 51 4.44 10.92 -6.65
C VAL A 51 4.55 10.71 -8.17
N ALA A 52 4.81 9.49 -8.60
CA ALA A 52 4.88 9.14 -10.01
C ALA A 52 3.50 9.15 -10.70
N SER A 53 2.44 8.97 -9.93
CA SER A 53 1.05 9.07 -10.37
C SER A 53 0.16 9.52 -9.22
N THR A 54 -0.90 10.27 -9.52
CA THR A 54 -1.87 10.74 -8.53
C THR A 54 -2.98 9.73 -8.23
N ALA A 55 -3.07 8.65 -8.99
CA ALA A 55 -4.03 7.57 -8.75
C ALA A 55 -3.35 6.40 -8.02
N CYS A 56 -4.10 5.74 -7.11
CA CYS A 56 -3.53 4.72 -6.21
C CYS A 56 -2.96 3.51 -6.95
N VAL A 57 -3.69 2.94 -7.91
CA VAL A 57 -3.24 1.73 -8.63
C VAL A 57 -1.91 1.93 -9.36
N PRO A 58 -1.66 2.99 -10.14
CA PRO A 58 -0.34 3.21 -10.74
C PRO A 58 0.71 3.77 -9.76
N SER A 59 0.29 4.45 -8.69
CA SER A 59 1.22 5.03 -7.72
C SER A 59 1.87 3.99 -6.83
N ARG A 60 1.10 3.00 -6.35
CA ARG A 60 1.59 1.97 -5.42
C ARG A 60 2.64 1.05 -6.04
N PRO A 61 2.46 0.49 -7.25
CA PRO A 61 3.54 -0.20 -7.95
C PRO A 61 4.78 0.68 -8.13
N SER A 62 4.62 1.97 -8.47
CA SER A 62 5.76 2.88 -8.62
C SER A 62 6.53 3.04 -7.31
N LEU A 63 5.82 3.17 -6.17
CA LEU A 63 6.44 3.23 -4.85
C LEU A 63 7.19 1.94 -4.51
N LEU A 64 6.57 0.79 -4.77
CA LEU A 64 7.13 -0.51 -4.38
C LEU A 64 8.26 -1.00 -5.31
N THR A 65 8.26 -0.60 -6.58
CA THR A 65 9.26 -1.03 -7.56
C THR A 65 10.36 0.00 -7.82
N GLY A 66 10.14 1.27 -7.44
CA GLY A 66 11.01 2.38 -7.81
C GLY A 66 10.97 2.73 -9.29
N GLN A 67 9.96 2.24 -10.04
CA GLN A 67 9.82 2.45 -11.48
C GLN A 67 8.62 3.35 -11.80
N TYR A 68 8.69 4.07 -12.91
CA TYR A 68 7.56 4.85 -13.41
C TYR A 68 6.47 3.95 -14.03
N PRO A 69 5.20 4.42 -14.07
CA PRO A 69 4.08 3.67 -14.64
C PRO A 69 4.32 3.13 -16.05
N GLU A 70 5.06 3.83 -16.87
CA GLU A 70 5.41 3.40 -18.23
C GLU A 70 6.33 2.17 -18.25
N VAL A 71 7.13 1.98 -17.20
CA VAL A 71 8.07 0.85 -17.08
C VAL A 71 7.37 -0.39 -16.55
N HIS A 72 6.63 -0.27 -15.43
CA HIS A 72 5.90 -1.42 -14.87
C HIS A 72 4.53 -1.63 -15.56
N GLY A 73 4.12 -0.74 -16.47
CA GLY A 73 2.94 -0.88 -17.31
C GLY A 73 1.58 -0.66 -16.63
N VAL A 74 1.54 -0.41 -15.33
CA VAL A 74 0.31 -0.12 -14.58
C VAL A 74 0.05 1.38 -14.67
N THR A 75 -0.81 1.79 -15.58
CA THR A 75 -1.03 3.20 -15.93
C THR A 75 -2.43 3.72 -15.61
N GLN A 76 -3.31 2.86 -15.14
CA GLN A 76 -4.71 3.18 -14.91
C GLN A 76 -5.15 2.72 -13.52
N THR A 77 -6.20 3.34 -12.99
CA THR A 77 -6.85 2.93 -11.76
C THR A 77 -8.27 2.44 -12.04
N ASP A 78 -8.76 1.53 -11.25
CA ASP A 78 -10.16 1.19 -11.15
C ASP A 78 -10.95 2.33 -10.48
N GLY A 79 -12.26 2.23 -10.42
CA GLY A 79 -13.16 3.23 -9.86
C GLY A 79 -14.27 3.63 -10.83
N LEU A 80 -14.58 4.92 -10.89
CA LEU A 80 -15.77 5.42 -11.61
C LEU A 80 -15.87 5.05 -13.09
N GLY A 81 -14.78 4.83 -13.77
CA GLY A 81 -14.76 4.49 -15.20
C GLY A 81 -14.44 3.03 -15.52
N LYS A 82 -13.98 2.25 -14.54
CA LYS A 82 -13.58 0.85 -14.71
C LYS A 82 -13.77 0.09 -13.41
N LEU A 83 -14.24 -1.15 -13.53
CA LEU A 83 -14.28 -2.07 -12.41
C LEU A 83 -12.89 -2.73 -12.24
N HIS A 84 -12.61 -3.25 -11.05
CA HIS A 84 -11.36 -3.95 -10.73
C HIS A 84 -11.09 -5.16 -11.64
N ASP A 85 -12.15 -5.80 -12.16
CA ASP A 85 -12.12 -6.95 -13.07
C ASP A 85 -12.20 -6.56 -14.57
N ASP A 86 -12.17 -5.26 -14.90
CA ASP A 86 -12.16 -4.80 -16.29
C ASP A 86 -10.89 -5.32 -16.99
N THR A 87 -11.06 -6.04 -18.07
CA THR A 87 -9.97 -6.66 -18.84
C THR A 87 -8.98 -5.64 -19.45
N ARG A 88 -9.35 -4.37 -19.48
CA ARG A 88 -8.47 -3.26 -19.89
C ARG A 88 -7.60 -2.75 -18.75
N MET A 89 -7.90 -3.13 -17.50
CA MET A 89 -7.05 -2.86 -16.35
C MET A 89 -5.80 -3.73 -16.42
N ARG A 90 -4.65 -3.10 -16.18
CA ARG A 90 -3.39 -3.80 -15.99
C ARG A 90 -2.95 -3.65 -14.55
N TRP A 91 -2.75 -4.78 -13.93
CA TRP A 91 -2.18 -4.90 -12.60
C TRP A 91 -0.73 -5.36 -12.67
N LEU A 92 0.05 -5.06 -11.66
CA LEU A 92 1.41 -5.58 -11.56
C LEU A 92 1.34 -7.11 -11.43
N ARG A 93 2.10 -7.81 -12.25
CA ARG A 93 2.19 -9.28 -12.17
C ARG A 93 3.41 -9.69 -11.37
N PRO A 94 3.32 -10.81 -10.63
CA PRO A 94 4.49 -11.38 -9.98
C PRO A 94 5.64 -11.58 -10.96
N GLY A 95 6.84 -11.18 -10.56
CA GLY A 95 8.06 -11.37 -11.35
C GLY A 95 8.26 -10.42 -12.54
N GLU A 96 7.30 -9.55 -12.90
CA GLU A 96 7.51 -8.57 -13.98
C GLU A 96 8.57 -7.52 -13.59
N VAL A 97 8.44 -6.97 -12.39
CA VAL A 97 9.41 -6.01 -11.83
C VAL A 97 9.59 -6.34 -10.34
N PRO A 98 10.83 -6.49 -9.86
CA PRO A 98 11.07 -6.72 -8.45
C PRO A 98 10.55 -5.55 -7.60
N THR A 99 9.93 -5.88 -6.49
CA THR A 99 9.49 -4.90 -5.49
C THR A 99 10.56 -4.69 -4.42
N ILE A 100 10.36 -3.68 -3.60
CA ILE A 100 11.15 -3.45 -2.39
C ILE A 100 11.14 -4.69 -1.46
N GLY A 101 10.02 -5.42 -1.38
CA GLY A 101 9.92 -6.67 -0.64
C GLY A 101 10.88 -7.74 -1.17
N ASN A 102 10.93 -7.92 -2.49
CA ASN A 102 11.88 -8.85 -3.11
C ASN A 102 13.35 -8.46 -2.80
N TRP A 103 13.68 -7.17 -2.90
CA TRP A 103 15.03 -6.68 -2.61
C TRP A 103 15.44 -6.88 -1.15
N PHE A 104 14.53 -6.59 -0.21
CA PHE A 104 14.81 -6.79 1.21
C PHE A 104 14.90 -8.27 1.58
N ARG A 105 14.06 -9.14 1.03
CA ARG A 105 14.19 -10.60 1.20
C ARG A 105 15.54 -11.11 0.67
N ALA A 106 15.93 -10.67 -0.52
CA ALA A 106 17.24 -11.03 -1.08
C ALA A 106 18.42 -10.54 -0.20
N ALA A 107 18.23 -9.45 0.53
CA ALA A 107 19.17 -8.95 1.53
C ALA A 107 19.06 -9.65 2.89
N GLY A 108 18.16 -10.64 3.06
CA GLY A 108 17.99 -11.44 4.27
C GLY A 108 17.14 -10.78 5.36
N TYR A 109 16.20 -9.94 4.99
CA TYR A 109 15.15 -9.43 5.88
C TYR A 109 13.91 -10.32 5.80
N ASP A 110 13.18 -10.42 6.90
CA ASP A 110 11.79 -10.83 6.90
C ASP A 110 10.93 -9.61 6.57
N THR A 111 10.05 -9.74 5.58
CA THR A 111 9.27 -8.64 5.05
C THR A 111 7.80 -8.91 5.20
N HIS A 112 7.10 -8.00 5.84
CA HIS A 112 5.67 -8.08 6.11
C HIS A 112 4.95 -6.90 5.47
N TYR A 113 3.68 -7.11 5.13
CA TYR A 113 2.80 -6.07 4.62
C TYR A 113 1.46 -6.13 5.35
N ASP A 114 0.91 -4.98 5.66
CA ASP A 114 -0.42 -4.83 6.24
C ASP A 114 -1.16 -3.65 5.62
N GLY A 115 -2.48 -3.73 5.59
CA GLY A 115 -3.36 -2.70 5.03
C GLY A 115 -3.51 -2.75 3.51
N LYS A 116 -3.90 -1.63 2.91
CA LYS A 116 -4.25 -1.52 1.50
C LYS A 116 -3.09 -1.88 0.57
N TRP A 117 -3.31 -2.89 -0.25
CA TRP A 117 -2.35 -3.35 -1.27
C TRP A 117 -2.51 -2.60 -2.59
N HIS A 118 -3.58 -2.81 -3.30
CA HIS A 118 -3.99 -2.14 -4.54
C HIS A 118 -2.92 -2.10 -5.65
N VAL A 119 -2.16 -3.18 -5.76
CA VAL A 119 -1.06 -3.35 -6.74
C VAL A 119 -1.37 -4.50 -7.69
N SER A 120 -2.03 -5.53 -7.17
CA SER A 120 -2.45 -6.74 -7.91
C SER A 120 -3.77 -7.26 -7.32
N HIS A 121 -4.37 -8.23 -7.98
CA HIS A 121 -5.50 -8.98 -7.39
C HIS A 121 -4.97 -9.95 -6.34
N ALA A 122 -4.97 -9.53 -5.08
CA ALA A 122 -4.50 -10.33 -3.95
C ALA A 122 -5.64 -10.97 -3.16
N ASP A 123 -6.89 -10.52 -3.34
CA ASP A 123 -8.04 -11.03 -2.61
C ASP A 123 -8.33 -12.49 -2.94
N LEU A 124 -8.55 -13.30 -1.90
CA LEU A 124 -9.11 -14.63 -2.06
C LEU A 124 -10.57 -14.52 -2.48
N MET A 125 -10.93 -15.19 -3.57
CA MET A 125 -12.26 -15.11 -4.15
C MET A 125 -13.08 -16.36 -3.86
N LYS A 126 -14.34 -16.19 -3.43
CA LYS A 126 -15.33 -17.26 -3.29
C LYS A 126 -16.64 -16.85 -3.94
N ASN A 127 -17.10 -17.62 -4.92
CA ASN A 127 -18.32 -17.31 -5.68
C ASN A 127 -18.32 -15.89 -6.31
N GLY A 128 -17.16 -15.45 -6.81
CA GLY A 128 -16.99 -14.15 -7.46
C GLY A 128 -16.97 -12.96 -6.50
N LYS A 129 -16.81 -13.19 -5.20
CA LYS A 129 -16.68 -12.11 -4.18
C LYS A 129 -15.44 -12.35 -3.34
N PRO A 130 -14.79 -11.27 -2.86
CA PRO A 130 -13.73 -11.39 -1.88
C PRO A 130 -14.17 -12.12 -0.62
N VAL A 131 -13.29 -12.94 -0.07
CA VAL A 131 -13.54 -13.68 1.18
C VAL A 131 -13.40 -12.71 2.36
N PRO A 132 -14.48 -12.40 3.10
CA PRO A 132 -14.39 -11.50 4.22
C PRO A 132 -13.64 -12.15 5.39
N THR A 133 -12.81 -11.39 6.07
CA THR A 133 -12.08 -11.82 7.29
C THR A 133 -12.69 -11.29 8.56
N ASN A 134 -13.64 -10.38 8.45
CA ASN A 134 -14.44 -9.88 9.56
C ASN A 134 -15.86 -9.54 9.09
N SER A 135 -16.77 -9.44 10.06
CA SER A 135 -18.09 -8.85 9.86
C SER A 135 -18.04 -7.33 10.10
N GLY A 136 -19.00 -6.61 9.55
CA GLY A 136 -19.05 -5.15 9.67
C GLY A 136 -19.14 -4.59 11.11
N ASP A 137 -19.42 -5.45 12.09
CA ASP A 137 -19.42 -5.14 13.54
C ASP A 137 -18.09 -5.48 14.24
N GLY A 138 -17.08 -5.90 13.46
CA GLY A 138 -15.74 -6.19 13.96
C GLY A 138 -15.49 -7.61 14.44
N HIS A 139 -16.47 -8.53 14.31
CA HIS A 139 -16.22 -9.95 14.62
C HIS A 139 -15.28 -10.56 13.56
N VAL A 140 -14.15 -11.09 13.99
CA VAL A 140 -13.15 -11.72 13.13
C VAL A 140 -13.54 -13.16 12.78
N PHE A 141 -13.28 -13.59 11.55
CA PHE A 141 -13.44 -14.96 11.06
C PHE A 141 -12.07 -15.67 11.02
N PRO A 142 -11.66 -16.39 12.08
CA PRO A 142 -10.29 -16.94 12.17
C PRO A 142 -9.91 -17.87 11.02
N GLU A 143 -10.87 -18.66 10.53
CA GLU A 143 -10.63 -19.57 9.40
C GLU A 143 -10.34 -18.81 8.10
N ALA A 144 -11.01 -17.68 7.87
CA ALA A 144 -10.75 -16.84 6.70
C ALA A 144 -9.40 -16.13 6.80
N VAL A 145 -9.05 -15.64 7.98
CA VAL A 145 -7.72 -15.09 8.27
C VAL A 145 -6.63 -16.13 7.99
N GLN A 146 -6.80 -17.34 8.51
CA GLN A 146 -5.84 -18.42 8.29
C GLN A 146 -5.72 -18.79 6.81
N ALA A 147 -6.84 -18.79 6.06
CA ALA A 147 -6.81 -19.03 4.61
C ALA A 147 -5.98 -17.99 3.84
N TYR A 148 -6.03 -16.71 4.23
CA TYR A 148 -5.16 -15.69 3.64
C TYR A 148 -3.69 -15.91 3.99
N LEU A 149 -3.40 -16.24 5.25
CA LEU A 149 -2.02 -16.51 5.69
C LEU A 149 -1.43 -17.73 4.97
N ASP A 150 -2.23 -18.79 4.80
CA ASP A 150 -1.80 -20.01 4.11
C ASP A 150 -1.61 -19.80 2.60
N ALA A 151 -2.41 -18.93 2.00
CA ALA A 151 -2.32 -18.60 0.59
C ALA A 151 -1.12 -17.69 0.27
N ASP A 152 -0.66 -16.91 1.24
CA ASP A 152 0.44 -15.93 1.11
C ASP A 152 0.39 -15.12 -0.20
N PRO A 153 -0.72 -14.42 -0.49
CA PRO A 153 -0.97 -13.84 -1.82
C PRO A 153 0.05 -12.78 -2.24
N LEU A 154 0.82 -12.22 -1.31
CA LEU A 154 1.88 -11.27 -1.58
C LEU A 154 3.28 -11.90 -1.58
N GLY A 155 3.40 -13.21 -1.41
CA GLY A 155 4.67 -13.92 -1.31
C GLY A 155 5.59 -13.71 -2.52
N GLU A 156 5.04 -13.75 -3.74
CA GLU A 156 5.80 -13.51 -4.98
C GLU A 156 6.23 -12.04 -5.15
N PHE A 157 5.54 -11.09 -4.48
CA PHE A 157 5.95 -9.69 -4.40
C PHE A 157 6.93 -9.42 -3.26
N GLY A 158 7.36 -10.48 -2.55
CA GLY A 158 8.34 -10.39 -1.48
C GLY A 158 7.78 -9.95 -0.15
N PHE A 159 6.50 -10.11 0.12
CA PHE A 159 5.89 -9.79 1.42
C PHE A 159 5.09 -10.98 1.96
N SER A 160 4.97 -11.07 3.27
CA SER A 160 4.18 -12.07 3.99
C SER A 160 3.20 -11.43 4.95
N GLY A 161 2.27 -12.25 5.46
CA GLY A 161 1.39 -11.89 6.56
C GLY A 161 0.21 -10.99 6.17
N TRP A 162 0.03 -10.69 4.89
CA TRP A 162 -1.11 -9.88 4.46
C TRP A 162 -2.42 -10.66 4.54
N VAL A 163 -3.42 -9.99 5.11
CA VAL A 163 -4.78 -10.51 5.29
C VAL A 163 -5.77 -9.54 4.66
N GLY A 164 -6.47 -10.00 3.63
CA GLY A 164 -7.52 -9.25 2.95
C GLY A 164 -8.90 -9.40 3.64
N PRO A 165 -9.97 -9.04 2.93
CA PRO A 165 -9.92 -8.38 1.63
C PRO A 165 -9.48 -6.93 1.74
N GLU A 166 -9.12 -6.34 0.60
CA GLU A 166 -8.91 -4.90 0.53
C GLU A 166 -10.19 -4.14 0.88
N PRO A 167 -10.07 -2.99 1.58
CA PRO A 167 -11.21 -2.15 1.97
C PRO A 167 -11.91 -1.49 0.78
#